data_4d58c71840c534b1a9055570ce1f6f27
#
_entry.id   4d58c71840c534b1a9055570ce1f6f27
#
_cell.length_a   1.000
_cell.length_b   1.000
_cell.length_c   1.000
_cell.angle_alpha   90.00
_cell.angle_beta   90.00
_cell.angle_gamma   90.00
#
_symmetry.space_group_name_H-M   'P 1'
#
loop_
_entity.id
_entity.type
_entity.pdbx_description
1 polymer ?
#
loop_
_entity_poly.entity_id
_entity_poly.type
_entity_poly.pdbx_seq_one_letter_code
_entity_poly.pdbx_strand_id
1 'polypeptide(L)'
;MMQLSGRRLPLAEIAQVALAREPVEIAAAAKKAISASRGVVEEIVARRAIVYGVSTGFGKLADVHIPSDKLEQLQVNLVRSHSCGIGRPLSAPEVRAMMLLRANVLTLGFSGIRLEVIQLLVGMLNKNVCPVIPEKGSVGASGDLAPLAHLALSLLGEGEAFFNGERMASASALEKAGLQPTDLRAKEGLALLNGTQAMHAVGGLALFRAKRLSRVADVAGAMSLEALKGTPVAFDERIHNARPHPGQRAVARHLLALLRESEIRDSHAKDDPRVQDAYSLRCMPQVHGAVRGALGHCEEILAIESGSATDNPLVFTDNGDVLSGGNFHGAPLALAFDYAAIATTDLMSISERRIDRLTNPDLNEGLPAFLAQHPGMQSGFMIAHVAAVALLNEAKVLAHPASVDNLPTSAGKEDHVSMGMTGALKLRTIVEDAENVLAIELLAAAEGLEFRRPLKAGVGVERAFTTLRGIAPRVDEDRALSTDIERVAEAIRNGQFDGGDDRL
;
A
#
# COMPACT_ATOMS: atom_id res chain seq x y z
N MET A 1 10.53 13.96 -14.83
CA MET A 1 9.80 13.01 -15.74
C MET A 1 10.47 11.65 -15.66
N MET A 2 9.77 10.66 -15.17
CA MET A 2 10.30 9.31 -14.96
C MET A 2 10.36 8.54 -16.27
N GLN A 3 11.50 7.85 -16.54
CA GLN A 3 11.69 7.00 -17.71
C GLN A 3 11.22 5.57 -17.43
N LEU A 4 10.28 5.07 -18.26
CA LEU A 4 9.81 3.69 -18.21
C LEU A 4 10.68 2.83 -19.14
N SER A 5 11.41 1.89 -18.52
CA SER A 5 12.33 0.98 -19.22
C SER A 5 12.17 -0.49 -18.79
N GLY A 6 11.12 -0.80 -18.04
CA GLY A 6 10.94 -2.10 -17.42
C GLY A 6 11.84 -2.36 -16.20
N ARG A 7 12.57 -1.33 -15.73
CA ARG A 7 13.38 -1.47 -14.51
C ARG A 7 12.52 -1.67 -13.26
N ARG A 8 13.14 -2.17 -12.21
CA ARG A 8 12.54 -2.19 -10.88
C ARG A 8 12.23 -0.75 -10.44
N LEU A 9 11.02 -0.52 -9.95
CA LEU A 9 10.59 0.76 -9.42
C LEU A 9 10.55 0.69 -7.87
N PRO A 10 11.33 1.53 -7.18
CA PRO A 10 11.19 1.70 -5.74
C PRO A 10 9.76 2.15 -5.39
N LEU A 11 9.27 1.71 -4.24
CA LEU A 11 7.92 2.02 -3.78
C LEU A 11 7.66 3.54 -3.68
N ALA A 12 8.67 4.31 -3.30
CA ALA A 12 8.61 5.77 -3.27
C ALA A 12 8.37 6.40 -4.66
N GLU A 13 8.98 5.86 -5.71
CA GLU A 13 8.77 6.35 -7.09
C GLU A 13 7.34 6.03 -7.58
N ILE A 14 6.83 4.83 -7.25
CA ILE A 14 5.42 4.48 -7.54
C ILE A 14 4.48 5.47 -6.84
N ALA A 15 4.75 5.78 -5.57
CA ALA A 15 3.97 6.74 -4.80
C ALA A 15 4.05 8.17 -5.39
N GLN A 16 5.22 8.62 -5.87
CA GLN A 16 5.36 9.92 -6.53
C GLN A 16 4.46 10.05 -7.76
N VAL A 17 4.45 9.04 -8.64
CA VAL A 17 3.58 9.06 -9.83
C VAL A 17 2.11 8.96 -9.44
N ALA A 18 1.79 8.11 -8.47
CA ALA A 18 0.41 7.87 -8.04
C ALA A 18 -0.20 9.09 -7.32
N LEU A 19 0.51 9.65 -6.35
CA LEU A 19 0.03 10.68 -5.43
C LEU A 19 0.39 12.09 -5.92
N ALA A 20 1.65 12.34 -6.28
CA ALA A 20 2.15 13.65 -6.70
C ALA A 20 2.00 13.90 -8.21
N ARG A 21 1.48 12.92 -8.98
CA ARG A 21 1.22 13.02 -10.42
C ARG A 21 2.47 13.32 -11.25
N GLU A 22 3.64 12.82 -10.82
CA GLU A 22 4.85 12.95 -11.62
C GLU A 22 4.63 12.36 -13.02
N PRO A 23 4.95 13.10 -14.11
CA PRO A 23 4.77 12.60 -15.47
C PRO A 23 5.81 11.53 -15.82
N VAL A 24 5.43 10.61 -16.72
CA VAL A 24 6.26 9.49 -17.15
C VAL A 24 6.40 9.48 -18.66
N GLU A 25 7.49 8.88 -19.19
CA GLU A 25 7.67 8.66 -20.62
C GLU A 25 8.37 7.32 -20.91
N ILE A 26 8.14 6.77 -22.09
CA ILE A 26 8.74 5.50 -22.53
C ILE A 26 10.17 5.74 -23.00
N ALA A 27 11.13 5.07 -22.37
CA ALA A 27 12.55 5.17 -22.73
C ALA A 27 12.80 4.74 -24.20
N ALA A 28 13.75 5.38 -24.85
CA ALA A 28 14.07 5.10 -26.27
C ALA A 28 14.48 3.64 -26.50
N ALA A 29 15.24 3.04 -25.56
CA ALA A 29 15.62 1.64 -25.64
C ALA A 29 14.40 0.69 -25.53
N ALA A 30 13.44 1.02 -24.66
CA ALA A 30 12.21 0.24 -24.50
C ALA A 30 11.37 0.22 -25.79
N LYS A 31 11.29 1.34 -26.51
CA LYS A 31 10.55 1.41 -27.79
C LYS A 31 11.08 0.39 -28.79
N LYS A 32 12.40 0.15 -28.85
CA LYS A 32 13.02 -0.86 -29.73
C LYS A 32 12.62 -2.27 -29.30
N ALA A 33 12.67 -2.59 -28.00
CA ALA A 33 12.29 -3.91 -27.49
C ALA A 33 10.80 -4.22 -27.74
N ILE A 34 9.92 -3.22 -27.52
CA ILE A 34 8.49 -3.34 -27.81
C ILE A 34 8.26 -3.65 -29.29
N SER A 35 8.88 -2.88 -30.20
CA SER A 35 8.71 -3.08 -31.65
C SER A 35 9.26 -4.43 -32.12
N ALA A 36 10.38 -4.89 -31.56
CA ALA A 36 10.95 -6.20 -31.88
C ALA A 36 10.02 -7.34 -31.48
N SER A 37 9.49 -7.32 -30.25
CA SER A 37 8.55 -8.37 -29.77
C SER A 37 7.22 -8.33 -30.53
N ARG A 38 6.75 -7.14 -30.94
CA ARG A 38 5.58 -7.01 -31.81
C ARG A 38 5.80 -7.66 -33.17
N GLY A 39 6.99 -7.47 -33.78
CA GLY A 39 7.35 -8.08 -35.05
C GLY A 39 7.22 -9.62 -35.02
N VAL A 40 7.62 -10.26 -33.93
CA VAL A 40 7.46 -11.72 -33.78
C VAL A 40 5.98 -12.13 -33.81
N VAL A 41 5.09 -11.41 -33.14
CA VAL A 41 3.65 -11.70 -33.16
C VAL A 41 3.06 -11.50 -34.55
N GLU A 42 3.46 -10.46 -35.27
CA GLU A 42 3.00 -10.19 -36.63
C GLU A 42 3.45 -11.27 -37.62
N GLU A 43 4.67 -11.78 -37.46
CA GLU A 43 5.18 -12.89 -38.26
C GLU A 43 4.40 -14.21 -37.99
N ILE A 44 4.06 -14.50 -36.74
CA ILE A 44 3.24 -15.66 -36.36
C ILE A 44 1.85 -15.56 -37.03
N VAL A 45 1.23 -14.38 -37.00
CA VAL A 45 -0.07 -14.14 -37.66
C VAL A 45 0.01 -14.29 -39.18
N ALA A 46 1.07 -13.72 -39.82
CA ALA A 46 1.30 -13.81 -41.25
C ALA A 46 1.50 -15.25 -41.74
N ARG A 47 2.22 -16.07 -40.93
CA ARG A 47 2.44 -17.50 -41.22
C ARG A 47 1.24 -18.39 -40.87
N ARG A 48 0.19 -17.84 -40.23
CA ARG A 48 -0.97 -18.59 -39.71
C ARG A 48 -0.56 -19.71 -38.77
N ALA A 49 0.49 -19.50 -37.97
CA ALA A 49 0.95 -20.49 -37.01
C ALA A 49 -0.02 -20.57 -35.81
N ILE A 50 -0.20 -21.78 -35.28
CA ILE A 50 -1.04 -22.00 -34.09
C ILE A 50 -0.17 -21.78 -32.86
N VAL A 51 -0.40 -20.66 -32.15
CA VAL A 51 0.36 -20.27 -30.95
C VAL A 51 -0.63 -19.81 -29.89
N TYR A 52 -0.49 -20.36 -28.68
CA TYR A 52 -1.34 -20.01 -27.54
C TYR A 52 -1.33 -18.49 -27.30
N GLY A 53 -2.52 -17.94 -27.09
CA GLY A 53 -2.69 -16.51 -26.78
C GLY A 53 -2.49 -15.55 -27.97
N VAL A 54 -2.05 -16.06 -29.14
CA VAL A 54 -1.94 -15.32 -30.39
C VAL A 54 -3.04 -15.69 -31.36
N SER A 55 -3.20 -17.00 -31.66
CA SER A 55 -4.14 -17.53 -32.65
C SER A 55 -5.07 -18.62 -32.08
N THR A 56 -5.15 -18.76 -30.76
CA THR A 56 -6.05 -19.68 -30.06
C THR A 56 -6.97 -18.95 -29.08
N GLY A 57 -7.99 -19.65 -28.59
CA GLY A 57 -8.72 -19.21 -27.39
C GLY A 57 -7.86 -19.24 -26.14
N PHE A 58 -8.45 -18.96 -24.97
CA PHE A 58 -7.74 -18.76 -23.71
C PHE A 58 -8.21 -19.75 -22.64
N GLY A 59 -7.37 -20.03 -21.64
CA GLY A 59 -7.69 -20.87 -20.49
C GLY A 59 -8.17 -22.27 -20.92
N LYS A 60 -9.39 -22.65 -20.54
CA LYS A 60 -10.00 -23.94 -20.96
C LYS A 60 -10.23 -24.06 -22.47
N LEU A 61 -10.31 -22.93 -23.19
CA LEU A 61 -10.52 -22.84 -24.62
C LEU A 61 -9.22 -22.76 -25.43
N ALA A 62 -8.07 -23.01 -24.81
CA ALA A 62 -6.74 -22.90 -25.43
C ALA A 62 -6.55 -23.76 -26.68
N ASP A 63 -7.27 -24.88 -26.79
CA ASP A 63 -7.20 -25.82 -27.90
C ASP A 63 -8.09 -25.41 -29.11
N VAL A 64 -8.83 -24.30 -28.99
CA VAL A 64 -9.69 -23.79 -30.07
C VAL A 64 -8.89 -22.84 -30.95
N HIS A 65 -8.66 -23.23 -32.20
CA HIS A 65 -8.01 -22.37 -33.20
C HIS A 65 -8.97 -21.27 -33.69
N ILE A 66 -8.47 -20.05 -33.77
CA ILE A 66 -9.23 -18.86 -34.20
C ILE A 66 -8.76 -18.42 -35.60
N PRO A 67 -9.67 -18.28 -36.58
CA PRO A 67 -9.32 -17.78 -37.91
C PRO A 67 -8.68 -16.38 -37.85
N SER A 68 -7.74 -16.10 -38.77
CA SER A 68 -6.94 -14.86 -38.77
C SER A 68 -7.81 -13.60 -38.86
N ASP A 69 -8.93 -13.68 -39.59
CA ASP A 69 -9.89 -12.57 -39.77
C ASP A 69 -10.75 -12.31 -38.51
N LYS A 70 -10.64 -13.15 -37.48
CA LYS A 70 -11.38 -13.04 -36.21
C LYS A 70 -10.49 -12.68 -35.01
N LEU A 71 -9.18 -12.57 -35.19
CA LEU A 71 -8.24 -12.34 -34.10
C LEU A 71 -8.46 -11.00 -33.37
N GLU A 72 -8.77 -9.93 -34.11
CA GLU A 72 -9.06 -8.61 -33.53
C GLU A 72 -10.36 -8.65 -32.71
N GLN A 73 -11.41 -9.26 -33.27
CA GLN A 73 -12.69 -9.45 -32.55
C GLN A 73 -12.50 -10.27 -31.28
N LEU A 74 -11.64 -11.30 -31.31
CA LEU A 74 -11.30 -12.11 -30.14
C LEU A 74 -10.71 -11.25 -29.03
N GLN A 75 -9.77 -10.33 -29.33
CA GLN A 75 -9.14 -9.47 -28.32
C GLN A 75 -10.17 -8.52 -27.66
N VAL A 76 -11.06 -7.92 -28.47
CA VAL A 76 -12.12 -7.05 -27.96
C VAL A 76 -13.11 -7.85 -27.10
N ASN A 77 -13.53 -9.04 -27.54
CA ASN A 77 -14.41 -9.90 -26.79
C ASN A 77 -13.78 -10.35 -25.45
N LEU A 78 -12.47 -10.61 -25.43
CA LEU A 78 -11.72 -10.93 -24.22
C LEU A 78 -11.82 -9.78 -23.21
N VAL A 79 -11.51 -8.56 -23.62
CA VAL A 79 -11.59 -7.37 -22.74
C VAL A 79 -13.02 -7.19 -22.20
N ARG A 80 -14.03 -7.24 -23.07
CA ARG A 80 -15.43 -7.04 -22.68
C ARG A 80 -15.91 -8.11 -21.70
N SER A 81 -15.64 -9.40 -22.00
CA SER A 81 -16.09 -10.52 -21.17
C SER A 81 -15.40 -10.59 -19.80
N HIS A 82 -14.19 -10.03 -19.68
CA HIS A 82 -13.43 -9.99 -18.44
C HIS A 82 -13.70 -8.73 -17.62
N SER A 83 -14.37 -7.71 -18.18
CA SER A 83 -14.77 -6.49 -17.47
C SER A 83 -15.99 -6.74 -16.58
N CYS A 84 -15.85 -7.64 -15.61
CA CYS A 84 -16.92 -8.11 -14.72
C CYS A 84 -16.67 -7.78 -13.23
N GLY A 85 -15.77 -6.84 -12.95
CA GLY A 85 -15.49 -6.37 -11.58
C GLY A 85 -16.71 -5.72 -10.92
N ILE A 86 -16.78 -5.81 -9.59
CA ILE A 86 -17.88 -5.27 -8.77
C ILE A 86 -17.34 -4.50 -7.54
N GLY A 87 -18.20 -3.78 -6.87
CA GLY A 87 -17.86 -2.99 -5.67
C GLY A 87 -17.57 -1.53 -5.97
N ARG A 88 -17.01 -0.85 -4.98
CA ARG A 88 -16.63 0.56 -5.14
C ARG A 88 -15.44 0.70 -6.11
N PRO A 89 -15.33 1.83 -6.80
CA PRO A 89 -14.16 2.10 -7.62
C PRO A 89 -12.88 2.17 -6.76
N LEU A 90 -11.77 1.69 -7.31
CA LEU A 90 -10.43 1.98 -6.79
C LEU A 90 -10.20 3.50 -6.80
N SER A 91 -9.42 4.00 -5.85
CA SER A 91 -9.07 5.42 -5.78
C SER A 91 -8.19 5.84 -6.96
N ALA A 92 -8.22 7.13 -7.30
CA ALA A 92 -7.38 7.65 -8.38
C ALA A 92 -5.88 7.34 -8.20
N PRO A 93 -5.27 7.45 -6.99
CA PRO A 93 -3.90 7.00 -6.80
C PRO A 93 -3.67 5.51 -7.09
N GLU A 94 -4.58 4.61 -6.67
CA GLU A 94 -4.46 3.18 -6.93
C GLU A 94 -4.54 2.88 -8.44
N VAL A 95 -5.47 3.52 -9.14
CA VAL A 95 -5.59 3.39 -10.61
C VAL A 95 -4.34 3.93 -11.31
N ARG A 96 -3.80 5.06 -10.88
CA ARG A 96 -2.57 5.64 -11.45
C ARG A 96 -1.36 4.73 -11.22
N ALA A 97 -1.21 4.16 -10.02
CA ALA A 97 -0.17 3.18 -9.72
C ALA A 97 -0.30 1.94 -10.62
N MET A 98 -1.53 1.44 -10.81
CA MET A 98 -1.83 0.30 -11.68
C MET A 98 -1.47 0.59 -13.15
N MET A 99 -1.82 1.78 -13.67
CA MET A 99 -1.47 2.22 -15.03
C MET A 99 0.06 2.32 -15.20
N LEU A 100 0.76 2.92 -14.23
CA LEU A 100 2.22 3.01 -14.20
C LEU A 100 2.88 1.64 -14.26
N LEU A 101 2.48 0.75 -13.35
CA LEU A 101 3.04 -0.60 -13.24
C LEU A 101 2.77 -1.39 -14.52
N ARG A 102 1.56 -1.29 -15.10
CA ARG A 102 1.25 -1.95 -16.36
C ARG A 102 2.09 -1.41 -17.51
N ALA A 103 2.19 -0.09 -17.64
CA ALA A 103 3.04 0.53 -18.66
C ALA A 103 4.50 0.08 -18.51
N ASN A 104 5.05 0.08 -17.29
CA ASN A 104 6.43 -0.32 -17.03
C ASN A 104 6.70 -1.78 -17.42
N VAL A 105 5.82 -2.72 -17.08
CA VAL A 105 5.96 -4.13 -17.45
C VAL A 105 5.92 -4.33 -18.96
N LEU A 106 5.02 -3.62 -19.67
CA LEU A 106 4.92 -3.71 -21.12
C LEU A 106 6.16 -3.17 -21.85
N THR A 107 6.92 -2.25 -21.21
CA THR A 107 8.17 -1.71 -21.77
C THR A 107 9.33 -2.69 -21.76
N LEU A 108 9.22 -3.83 -21.06
CA LEU A 108 10.21 -4.91 -21.10
C LEU A 108 10.33 -5.57 -22.48
N GLY A 109 9.27 -5.47 -23.33
CA GLY A 109 9.30 -6.03 -24.68
C GLY A 109 9.06 -7.54 -24.73
N PHE A 110 8.39 -8.15 -23.75
CA PHE A 110 8.00 -9.57 -23.76
C PHE A 110 6.55 -9.82 -24.13
N SER A 111 5.75 -8.78 -24.33
CA SER A 111 4.28 -8.93 -24.47
C SER A 111 3.78 -8.93 -25.92
N GLY A 112 4.61 -8.51 -26.89
CA GLY A 112 4.21 -8.45 -28.30
C GLY A 112 3.09 -7.45 -28.61
N ILE A 113 2.92 -6.44 -27.76
CA ILE A 113 1.95 -5.35 -27.90
C ILE A 113 2.52 -4.21 -28.76
N ARG A 114 1.67 -3.48 -29.50
CA ARG A 114 2.08 -2.29 -30.23
C ARG A 114 2.48 -1.14 -29.31
N LEU A 115 3.46 -0.35 -29.75
CA LEU A 115 3.93 0.84 -29.03
C LEU A 115 2.83 1.87 -28.81
N GLU A 116 1.95 2.06 -29.78
CA GLU A 116 0.84 3.03 -29.73
C GLU A 116 -0.13 2.76 -28.59
N VAL A 117 -0.38 1.50 -28.26
CA VAL A 117 -1.25 1.10 -27.13
C VAL A 117 -0.62 1.52 -25.81
N ILE A 118 0.69 1.32 -25.64
CA ILE A 118 1.41 1.74 -24.44
C ILE A 118 1.50 3.27 -24.37
N GLN A 119 1.68 3.95 -25.51
CA GLN A 119 1.69 5.41 -25.57
C GLN A 119 0.34 6.01 -25.16
N LEU A 120 -0.78 5.39 -25.56
CA LEU A 120 -2.11 5.79 -25.10
C LEU A 120 -2.26 5.61 -23.59
N LEU A 121 -1.84 4.47 -23.03
CA LEU A 121 -1.88 4.21 -21.59
C LEU A 121 -1.05 5.26 -20.81
N VAL A 122 0.15 5.57 -21.27
CA VAL A 122 1.02 6.62 -20.69
C VAL A 122 0.38 8.01 -20.87
N GLY A 123 -0.25 8.28 -22.00
CA GLY A 123 -0.99 9.52 -22.27
C GLY A 123 -2.15 9.71 -21.29
N MET A 124 -2.94 8.66 -21.05
CA MET A 124 -4.02 8.67 -20.05
C MET A 124 -3.47 8.97 -18.65
N LEU A 125 -2.39 8.28 -18.22
CA LEU A 125 -1.75 8.49 -16.93
C LEU A 125 -1.28 9.94 -16.75
N ASN A 126 -0.60 10.51 -17.73
CA ASN A 126 -0.06 11.87 -17.68
C ASN A 126 -1.15 12.95 -17.74
N LYS A 127 -2.26 12.67 -18.39
CA LYS A 127 -3.41 13.59 -18.53
C LYS A 127 -4.52 13.34 -17.48
N ASN A 128 -4.27 12.49 -16.49
CA ASN A 128 -5.22 12.15 -15.43
C ASN A 128 -6.57 11.61 -15.92
N VAL A 129 -6.59 10.87 -17.00
CA VAL A 129 -7.74 10.04 -17.39
C VAL A 129 -7.63 8.74 -16.60
N CYS A 130 -8.42 8.62 -15.52
CA CYS A 130 -8.38 7.48 -14.60
C CYS A 130 -9.59 6.57 -14.85
N PRO A 131 -9.43 5.38 -15.44
CA PRO A 131 -10.52 4.42 -15.61
C PRO A 131 -11.28 4.11 -14.31
N VAL A 132 -12.58 3.90 -14.40
CA VAL A 132 -13.40 3.40 -13.30
C VAL A 132 -13.16 1.90 -13.18
N ILE A 133 -12.42 1.48 -12.16
CA ILE A 133 -12.03 0.08 -11.94
C ILE A 133 -12.64 -0.38 -10.62
N PRO A 134 -13.62 -1.31 -10.64
CA PRO A 134 -14.18 -1.88 -9.40
C PRO A 134 -13.12 -2.68 -8.63
N GLU A 135 -13.13 -2.59 -7.30
CA GLU A 135 -12.10 -3.17 -6.45
C GLU A 135 -12.15 -4.70 -6.29
N LYS A 136 -13.28 -5.37 -6.64
CA LYS A 136 -13.49 -6.81 -6.45
C LYS A 136 -13.67 -7.52 -7.78
N GLY A 137 -13.12 -8.75 -7.88
CA GLY A 137 -13.26 -9.58 -9.07
C GLY A 137 -11.98 -10.31 -9.48
N SER A 138 -10.88 -10.14 -8.73
CA SER A 138 -9.62 -10.87 -8.95
C SER A 138 -9.36 -11.86 -7.82
N VAL A 139 -8.98 -13.09 -8.17
CA VAL A 139 -8.43 -14.11 -7.26
C VAL A 139 -6.92 -14.30 -7.44
N GLY A 140 -6.32 -13.54 -8.36
CA GLY A 140 -4.88 -13.55 -8.60
C GLY A 140 -4.33 -14.84 -9.21
N ALA A 141 -5.16 -15.59 -9.95
CA ALA A 141 -4.79 -16.84 -10.63
C ALA A 141 -3.98 -16.55 -11.89
N SER A 142 -4.61 -15.95 -12.90
CA SER A 142 -3.95 -15.42 -14.11
C SER A 142 -3.59 -13.94 -13.93
N GLY A 143 -3.20 -13.54 -12.71
CA GLY A 143 -3.10 -12.17 -12.27
C GLY A 143 -4.47 -11.53 -12.05
N ASP A 144 -4.55 -10.24 -12.30
CA ASP A 144 -5.69 -9.38 -12.00
C ASP A 144 -6.58 -9.17 -13.23
N LEU A 145 -7.12 -10.25 -13.82
CA LEU A 145 -7.84 -10.19 -15.11
C LEU A 145 -8.94 -9.14 -15.12
N ALA A 146 -9.90 -9.19 -14.18
CA ALA A 146 -11.04 -8.28 -14.20
C ALA A 146 -10.65 -6.80 -14.00
N PRO A 147 -9.84 -6.40 -13.00
CA PRO A 147 -9.38 -5.02 -12.87
C PRO A 147 -8.62 -4.52 -14.10
N LEU A 148 -7.72 -5.34 -14.68
CA LEU A 148 -6.97 -4.98 -15.87
C LEU A 148 -7.85 -4.92 -17.13
N ALA A 149 -8.92 -5.71 -17.18
CA ALA A 149 -9.91 -5.62 -18.26
C ALA A 149 -10.64 -4.28 -18.23
N HIS A 150 -11.06 -3.79 -17.06
CA HIS A 150 -11.66 -2.46 -16.95
C HIS A 150 -10.69 -1.34 -17.39
N LEU A 151 -9.38 -1.47 -17.09
CA LEU A 151 -8.38 -0.57 -17.61
C LEU A 151 -8.30 -0.63 -19.14
N ALA A 152 -8.22 -1.84 -19.71
CA ALA A 152 -8.15 -2.06 -21.15
C ALA A 152 -9.42 -1.60 -21.88
N LEU A 153 -10.58 -1.75 -21.26
CA LEU A 153 -11.87 -1.28 -21.80
C LEU A 153 -11.84 0.24 -22.05
N SER A 154 -11.23 1.00 -21.15
CA SER A 154 -11.08 2.45 -21.33
C SER A 154 -10.14 2.84 -22.47
N LEU A 155 -9.13 2.02 -22.81
CA LEU A 155 -8.29 2.22 -23.98
C LEU A 155 -9.07 2.07 -25.30
N LEU A 156 -10.13 1.23 -25.29
CA LEU A 156 -11.08 1.09 -26.40
C LEU A 156 -12.09 2.24 -26.49
N GLY A 157 -12.10 3.17 -25.54
CA GLY A 157 -13.13 4.21 -25.41
C GLY A 157 -14.43 3.71 -24.81
N GLU A 158 -14.45 2.46 -24.29
CA GLU A 158 -15.62 1.86 -23.64
C GLU A 158 -15.53 1.99 -22.12
N GLY A 159 -16.66 1.73 -21.40
CA GLY A 159 -16.74 1.90 -19.95
C GLY A 159 -16.70 3.36 -19.54
N GLU A 160 -16.23 3.61 -18.33
CA GLU A 160 -16.23 4.94 -17.71
C GLU A 160 -14.84 5.30 -17.18
N ALA A 161 -14.56 6.60 -17.09
CA ALA A 161 -13.36 7.14 -16.49
C ALA A 161 -13.65 8.42 -15.70
N PHE A 162 -12.80 8.73 -14.73
CA PHE A 162 -12.73 10.03 -14.10
C PHE A 162 -11.77 10.94 -14.89
N PHE A 163 -12.23 12.14 -15.20
CA PHE A 163 -11.40 13.20 -15.78
C PHE A 163 -11.72 14.51 -15.06
N ASN A 164 -10.70 15.17 -14.50
CA ASN A 164 -10.83 16.37 -13.66
C ASN A 164 -11.86 16.22 -12.51
N GLY A 165 -11.96 15.02 -11.92
CA GLY A 165 -12.87 14.72 -10.81
C GLY A 165 -14.30 14.34 -11.24
N GLU A 166 -14.65 14.47 -12.52
CA GLU A 166 -15.96 14.08 -13.05
C GLU A 166 -15.93 12.67 -13.62
N ARG A 167 -16.93 11.86 -13.31
CA ARG A 167 -17.14 10.53 -13.89
C ARG A 167 -17.93 10.67 -15.20
N MET A 168 -17.40 10.07 -16.27
CA MET A 168 -18.01 10.13 -17.60
C MET A 168 -17.67 8.90 -18.43
N ALA A 169 -18.27 8.76 -19.62
CA ALA A 169 -17.88 7.72 -20.59
C ALA A 169 -16.40 7.87 -20.95
N SER A 170 -15.67 6.75 -21.06
CA SER A 170 -14.23 6.76 -21.38
C SER A 170 -13.93 7.46 -22.72
N ALA A 171 -14.77 7.28 -23.76
CA ALA A 171 -14.61 8.01 -25.02
C ALA A 171 -14.61 9.52 -24.83
N SER A 172 -15.55 10.05 -24.03
CA SER A 172 -15.64 11.50 -23.74
C SER A 172 -14.45 11.99 -22.91
N ALA A 173 -13.97 11.17 -21.95
CA ALA A 173 -12.79 11.53 -21.15
C ALA A 173 -11.52 11.58 -22.02
N LEU A 174 -11.34 10.62 -22.92
CA LEU A 174 -10.23 10.60 -23.88
C LEU A 174 -10.28 11.80 -24.83
N GLU A 175 -11.45 12.09 -25.41
CA GLU A 175 -11.64 13.25 -26.31
C GLU A 175 -11.30 14.57 -25.60
N LYS A 176 -11.85 14.80 -24.40
CA LYS A 176 -11.54 15.99 -23.58
C LYS A 176 -10.05 16.11 -23.23
N ALA A 177 -9.37 14.97 -23.08
CA ALA A 177 -7.94 14.92 -22.85
C ALA A 177 -7.10 15.05 -24.12
N GLY A 178 -7.72 15.14 -25.31
CA GLY A 178 -7.03 15.15 -26.62
C GLY A 178 -6.31 13.83 -26.89
N LEU A 179 -6.92 12.71 -26.51
CA LEU A 179 -6.48 11.35 -26.79
C LEU A 179 -7.52 10.65 -27.65
N GLN A 180 -7.08 9.65 -28.44
CA GLN A 180 -7.98 8.85 -29.27
C GLN A 180 -7.98 7.41 -28.76
N PRO A 181 -9.15 6.75 -28.69
CA PRO A 181 -9.23 5.32 -28.43
C PRO A 181 -8.40 4.52 -29.43
N THR A 182 -8.01 3.32 -29.05
CA THR A 182 -7.28 2.39 -29.93
C THR A 182 -8.12 1.14 -30.21
N ASP A 183 -7.91 0.50 -31.35
CA ASP A 183 -8.31 -0.88 -31.63
C ASP A 183 -7.28 -1.85 -31.04
N LEU A 184 -7.64 -3.12 -30.92
CA LEU A 184 -6.74 -4.18 -30.46
C LEU A 184 -6.46 -5.17 -31.59
N ARG A 185 -5.18 -5.54 -31.75
CA ARG A 185 -4.72 -6.58 -32.66
C ARG A 185 -4.36 -7.87 -31.89
N ALA A 186 -4.02 -8.92 -32.64
CA ALA A 186 -3.65 -10.23 -32.06
C ALA A 186 -2.72 -10.08 -30.85
N LYS A 187 -3.00 -10.80 -29.76
CA LYS A 187 -2.35 -10.85 -28.46
C LYS A 187 -2.53 -9.59 -27.58
N GLU A 188 -2.95 -8.45 -28.07
CA GLU A 188 -2.96 -7.18 -27.31
C GLU A 188 -3.98 -7.17 -26.17
N GLY A 189 -5.16 -7.77 -26.35
CA GLY A 189 -6.12 -7.94 -25.27
C GLY A 189 -5.51 -8.74 -24.13
N LEU A 190 -4.95 -9.91 -24.41
CA LEU A 190 -4.31 -10.74 -23.39
C LEU A 190 -3.10 -10.01 -22.74
N ALA A 191 -2.27 -9.33 -23.55
CA ALA A 191 -1.15 -8.52 -23.07
C ALA A 191 -1.58 -7.37 -22.15
N LEU A 192 -2.80 -6.89 -22.21
CA LEU A 192 -3.32 -5.86 -21.32
C LEU A 192 -3.91 -6.42 -20.02
N LEU A 193 -4.39 -7.68 -20.02
CA LEU A 193 -5.11 -8.27 -18.91
C LEU A 193 -4.26 -9.15 -17.98
N ASN A 194 -3.23 -9.81 -18.54
CA ASN A 194 -2.44 -10.79 -17.80
C ASN A 194 -1.35 -10.10 -16.96
N GLY A 195 -1.47 -10.16 -15.64
CA GLY A 195 -0.45 -9.60 -14.73
C GLY A 195 -1.00 -9.19 -13.36
N THR A 196 -0.13 -8.79 -12.47
CA THR A 196 -0.36 -8.58 -11.04
C THR A 196 -0.51 -7.10 -10.63
N GLN A 197 -0.73 -6.22 -11.60
CA GLN A 197 -0.58 -4.78 -11.39
C GLN A 197 -1.68 -4.14 -10.53
N ALA A 198 -2.89 -4.72 -10.45
CA ALA A 198 -3.94 -4.19 -9.60
C ALA A 198 -3.65 -4.48 -8.11
N MET A 199 -3.36 -5.75 -7.78
CA MET A 199 -2.99 -6.10 -6.40
C MET A 199 -1.69 -5.40 -5.98
N HIS A 200 -0.71 -5.25 -6.90
CA HIS A 200 0.52 -4.53 -6.64
C HIS A 200 0.27 -3.04 -6.35
N ALA A 201 -0.61 -2.38 -7.11
CA ALA A 201 -0.93 -0.97 -6.90
C ALA A 201 -1.60 -0.74 -5.55
N VAL A 202 -2.64 -1.51 -5.23
CA VAL A 202 -3.39 -1.38 -3.97
C VAL A 202 -2.51 -1.73 -2.78
N GLY A 203 -1.90 -2.92 -2.78
CA GLY A 203 -1.05 -3.39 -1.69
C GLY A 203 0.25 -2.58 -1.56
N GLY A 204 0.83 -2.13 -2.67
CA GLY A 204 2.03 -1.30 -2.68
C GLY A 204 1.81 0.07 -2.05
N LEU A 205 0.72 0.76 -2.38
CA LEU A 205 0.39 2.04 -1.73
C LEU A 205 0.04 1.85 -0.25
N ALA A 206 -0.62 0.76 0.11
CA ALA A 206 -0.86 0.41 1.50
C ALA A 206 0.46 0.15 2.25
N LEU A 207 1.39 -0.60 1.66
CA LEU A 207 2.72 -0.86 2.24
C LEU A 207 3.54 0.43 2.41
N PHE A 208 3.47 1.35 1.44
CA PHE A 208 4.11 2.66 1.53
C PHE A 208 3.63 3.44 2.77
N ARG A 209 2.31 3.45 3.01
CA ARG A 209 1.71 4.06 4.20
C ARG A 209 2.10 3.32 5.48
N ALA A 210 2.07 1.97 5.50
CA ALA A 210 2.47 1.15 6.66
C ALA A 210 3.92 1.41 7.09
N LYS A 211 4.84 1.58 6.16
CA LYS A 211 6.24 1.94 6.45
C LYS A 211 6.34 3.30 7.14
N ARG A 212 5.56 4.29 6.74
CA ARG A 212 5.47 5.59 7.43
C ARG A 212 4.90 5.40 8.84
N LEU A 213 3.82 4.64 9.00
CA LEU A 213 3.22 4.36 10.31
C LEU A 213 4.20 3.73 11.29
N SER A 214 5.12 2.89 10.82
CA SER A 214 6.15 2.29 11.69
C SER A 214 7.11 3.34 12.30
N ARG A 215 7.28 4.50 11.66
CA ARG A 215 8.06 5.63 12.23
C ARG A 215 7.21 6.48 13.16
N VAL A 216 5.98 6.76 12.76
CA VAL A 216 5.01 7.51 13.59
C VAL A 216 4.74 6.77 14.91
N ALA A 217 4.71 5.44 14.90
CA ALA A 217 4.56 4.64 16.11
C ALA A 217 5.70 4.84 17.12
N ASP A 218 6.93 5.09 16.69
CA ASP A 218 8.03 5.46 17.60
C ASP A 218 7.77 6.83 18.24
N VAL A 219 7.27 7.80 17.47
CA VAL A 219 6.94 9.14 17.96
C VAL A 219 5.80 9.07 18.98
N ALA A 220 4.70 8.39 18.64
CA ALA A 220 3.57 8.20 19.54
C ALA A 220 4.00 7.44 20.82
N GLY A 221 4.80 6.39 20.66
CA GLY A 221 5.35 5.64 21.78
C GLY A 221 6.28 6.44 22.67
N ALA A 222 7.11 7.33 22.13
CA ALA A 222 7.96 8.24 22.91
C ALA A 222 7.13 9.27 23.68
N MET A 223 6.08 9.84 23.05
CA MET A 223 5.14 10.74 23.73
C MET A 223 4.41 10.01 24.88
N SER A 224 3.94 8.78 24.64
CA SER A 224 3.29 7.95 25.67
C SER A 224 4.24 7.60 26.81
N LEU A 225 5.49 7.25 26.50
CA LEU A 225 6.51 6.93 27.51
C LEU A 225 6.75 8.12 28.44
N GLU A 226 6.88 9.34 27.92
CA GLU A 226 7.11 10.52 28.76
C GLU A 226 5.88 10.93 29.54
N ALA A 227 4.69 10.87 28.94
CA ALA A 227 3.43 11.12 29.66
C ALA A 227 3.26 10.15 30.86
N LEU A 228 3.71 8.91 30.71
CA LEU A 228 3.70 7.86 31.75
C LEU A 228 4.98 7.84 32.61
N LYS A 229 5.83 8.86 32.55
CA LYS A 229 7.11 8.91 33.27
C LYS A 229 7.96 7.65 33.09
N GLY A 230 8.02 7.09 31.88
CA GLY A 230 8.82 5.92 31.56
C GLY A 230 10.33 6.22 31.49
N THR A 231 11.15 5.16 31.39
CA THR A 231 12.61 5.27 31.34
C THR A 231 13.17 4.89 29.97
N PRO A 232 14.14 5.66 29.43
CA PRO A 232 14.82 5.30 28.19
C PRO A 232 15.90 4.22 28.35
N VAL A 233 16.14 3.71 29.56
CA VAL A 233 17.19 2.70 29.86
C VAL A 233 17.03 1.44 29.00
N ALA A 234 15.80 1.04 28.69
CA ALA A 234 15.54 -0.11 27.84
C ALA A 234 15.99 0.07 26.37
N PHE A 235 16.34 1.31 25.95
CA PHE A 235 16.78 1.65 24.61
C PHE A 235 18.31 1.77 24.50
N ASP A 236 19.05 1.48 25.58
CA ASP A 236 20.53 1.50 25.59
C ASP A 236 21.11 0.64 24.47
N GLU A 237 22.03 1.20 23.70
CA GLU A 237 22.62 0.56 22.53
C GLU A 237 23.26 -0.81 22.82
N ARG A 238 23.81 -0.98 24.03
CA ARG A 238 24.43 -2.25 24.47
C ARG A 238 23.43 -3.41 24.46
N ILE A 239 22.17 -3.16 24.84
CA ILE A 239 21.09 -4.15 24.82
C ILE A 239 20.82 -4.58 23.36
N HIS A 240 20.74 -3.62 22.45
CA HIS A 240 20.39 -3.87 21.06
C HIS A 240 21.56 -4.40 20.22
N ASN A 241 22.80 -4.15 20.63
CA ASN A 241 23.99 -4.76 20.06
C ASN A 241 24.16 -6.22 20.51
N ALA A 242 23.68 -6.59 21.70
CA ALA A 242 23.64 -7.98 22.16
C ALA A 242 22.60 -8.84 21.38
N ARG A 243 21.60 -8.20 20.74
CA ARG A 243 20.61 -8.85 19.86
C ARG A 243 20.44 -8.02 18.57
N PRO A 244 21.34 -8.16 17.59
CA PRO A 244 21.58 -7.15 16.54
C PRO A 244 20.62 -7.21 15.35
N HIS A 245 19.30 -7.31 15.58
CA HIS A 245 18.30 -7.12 14.53
C HIS A 245 18.32 -5.67 14.03
N PRO A 246 18.47 -5.42 12.70
CA PRO A 246 18.63 -4.07 12.17
C PRO A 246 17.47 -3.14 12.55
N GLY A 247 16.23 -3.61 12.42
CA GLY A 247 15.03 -2.83 12.78
C GLY A 247 14.99 -2.48 14.27
N GLN A 248 15.33 -3.43 15.17
CA GLN A 248 15.39 -3.20 16.62
C GLN A 248 16.40 -2.11 16.97
N ARG A 249 17.59 -2.15 16.38
CA ARG A 249 18.64 -1.13 16.57
C ARG A 249 18.21 0.24 16.06
N ALA A 250 17.56 0.29 14.90
CA ALA A 250 17.07 1.53 14.32
C ALA A 250 16.00 2.19 15.20
N VAL A 251 15.03 1.42 15.70
CA VAL A 251 13.98 1.91 16.61
C VAL A 251 14.59 2.43 17.92
N ALA A 252 15.51 1.69 18.54
CA ALA A 252 16.14 2.13 19.78
C ALA A 252 16.86 3.47 19.63
N ARG A 253 17.64 3.64 18.56
CA ARG A 253 18.30 4.91 18.26
C ARG A 253 17.32 6.06 18.03
N HIS A 254 16.23 5.78 17.30
CA HIS A 254 15.20 6.78 17.03
C HIS A 254 14.51 7.22 18.32
N LEU A 255 14.11 6.29 19.19
CA LEU A 255 13.53 6.59 20.48
C LEU A 255 14.48 7.41 21.37
N LEU A 256 15.77 7.04 21.47
CA LEU A 256 16.76 7.83 22.19
C LEU A 256 16.90 9.24 21.63
N ALA A 257 16.85 9.42 20.32
CA ALA A 257 16.91 10.74 19.70
C ALA A 257 15.70 11.61 20.02
N LEU A 258 14.49 11.00 20.05
CA LEU A 258 13.25 11.70 20.42
C LEU A 258 13.25 12.17 21.89
N LEU A 259 13.82 11.37 22.78
CA LEU A 259 13.79 11.55 24.24
C LEU A 259 14.96 12.38 24.81
N ARG A 260 15.83 12.93 23.97
CA ARG A 260 16.96 13.74 24.44
C ARG A 260 16.49 15.00 25.18
N GLU A 261 17.20 15.36 26.24
CA GLU A 261 17.01 16.61 27.01
C GLU A 261 15.63 16.70 27.68
N SER A 262 15.11 15.59 28.20
CA SER A 262 13.79 15.54 28.84
C SER A 262 13.85 15.94 30.32
N GLU A 263 13.23 17.09 30.66
CA GLU A 263 13.03 17.50 32.05
C GLU A 263 12.06 16.54 32.79
N ILE A 264 11.08 15.96 32.06
CA ILE A 264 10.16 14.95 32.62
C ILE A 264 10.98 13.76 33.11
N ARG A 265 11.89 13.24 32.27
CA ARG A 265 12.76 12.13 32.66
C ARG A 265 13.66 12.49 33.84
N ASP A 266 14.26 13.66 33.82
CA ASP A 266 15.17 14.12 34.89
C ASP A 266 14.45 14.23 36.24
N SER A 267 13.17 14.59 36.25
CA SER A 267 12.35 14.76 37.45
C SER A 267 12.18 13.47 38.27
N HIS A 268 12.37 12.28 37.68
CA HIS A 268 12.25 10.97 38.33
C HIS A 268 13.43 10.04 38.02
N ALA A 269 14.55 10.58 37.57
CA ALA A 269 15.75 9.78 37.27
C ALA A 269 16.37 9.14 38.51
N LYS A 270 16.15 9.75 39.66
CA LYS A 270 16.53 9.23 40.97
C LYS A 270 15.26 8.90 41.76
N ASP A 271 15.34 7.84 42.53
CA ASP A 271 14.25 7.38 43.42
C ASP A 271 12.95 6.98 42.72
N ASP A 272 13.04 6.54 41.45
CA ASP A 272 11.91 5.94 40.74
C ASP A 272 11.51 4.62 41.43
N PRO A 273 10.29 4.50 41.99
CA PRO A 273 9.86 3.29 42.67
C PRO A 273 9.71 2.09 41.73
N ARG A 274 9.68 2.32 40.42
CA ARG A 274 9.51 1.26 39.42
C ARG A 274 10.87 0.69 39.02
N VAL A 275 11.00 -0.62 39.08
CA VAL A 275 12.20 -1.33 38.63
C VAL A 275 12.30 -1.34 37.08
N GLN A 276 11.15 -1.43 36.42
CA GLN A 276 11.07 -1.46 34.94
C GLN A 276 9.67 -1.08 34.45
N ASP A 277 9.61 -0.54 33.24
CA ASP A 277 8.37 -0.20 32.56
C ASP A 277 7.64 -1.44 32.03
N ALA A 278 6.35 -1.29 31.71
CA ALA A 278 5.57 -2.30 31.01
C ALA A 278 6.12 -2.61 29.62
N TYR A 279 5.79 -3.78 29.08
CA TYR A 279 6.29 -4.22 27.76
C TYR A 279 5.88 -3.29 26.62
N SER A 280 4.70 -2.70 26.66
CA SER A 280 4.24 -1.76 25.65
C SER A 280 5.11 -0.49 25.56
N LEU A 281 5.90 -0.20 26.60
CA LEU A 281 6.87 0.89 26.63
C LEU A 281 8.30 0.37 26.37
N ARG A 282 8.80 -0.56 27.20
CA ARG A 282 10.21 -1.00 27.12
C ARG A 282 10.54 -1.92 25.96
N CYS A 283 9.55 -2.63 25.40
CA CYS A 283 9.76 -3.54 24.25
C CYS A 283 9.43 -2.90 22.90
N MET A 284 9.26 -1.57 22.81
CA MET A 284 9.08 -0.89 21.53
C MET A 284 10.19 -1.23 20.51
N PRO A 285 11.48 -1.24 20.86
CA PRO A 285 12.51 -1.62 19.88
C PRO A 285 12.34 -3.01 19.28
N GLN A 286 11.93 -3.99 20.10
CA GLN A 286 11.73 -5.36 19.65
C GLN A 286 10.53 -5.50 18.73
N VAL A 287 9.38 -4.91 19.11
CA VAL A 287 8.12 -5.04 18.37
C VAL A 287 8.12 -4.16 17.11
N HIS A 288 8.37 -2.85 17.25
CA HIS A 288 8.42 -1.95 16.10
C HIS A 288 9.55 -2.35 15.13
N GLY A 289 10.69 -2.84 15.67
CA GLY A 289 11.81 -3.32 14.87
C GLY A 289 11.48 -4.57 14.06
N ALA A 290 10.71 -5.52 14.63
CA ALA A 290 10.21 -6.69 13.90
C ALA A 290 9.27 -6.29 12.77
N VAL A 291 8.36 -5.35 13.04
CA VAL A 291 7.45 -4.78 12.03
C VAL A 291 8.24 -4.14 10.87
N ARG A 292 9.26 -3.31 11.17
CA ARG A 292 10.12 -2.72 10.13
C ARG A 292 10.83 -3.78 9.28
N GLY A 293 11.29 -4.86 9.90
CA GLY A 293 11.89 -5.98 9.18
C GLY A 293 10.91 -6.67 8.24
N ALA A 294 9.68 -6.93 8.69
CA ALA A 294 8.61 -7.51 7.88
C ALA A 294 8.24 -6.62 6.70
N LEU A 295 7.98 -5.33 6.94
CA LEU A 295 7.63 -4.37 5.89
C LEU A 295 8.78 -4.17 4.87
N GLY A 296 10.04 -4.20 5.33
CA GLY A 296 11.21 -4.15 4.45
C GLY A 296 11.30 -5.36 3.52
N HIS A 297 11.07 -6.57 4.04
CA HIS A 297 11.01 -7.78 3.22
C HIS A 297 9.89 -7.71 2.16
N CYS A 298 8.71 -7.24 2.54
CA CYS A 298 7.60 -7.05 1.60
C CYS A 298 7.97 -6.04 0.49
N GLU A 299 8.62 -4.94 0.84
CA GLU A 299 9.08 -3.94 -0.13
C GLU A 299 10.05 -4.50 -1.15
N GLU A 300 10.99 -5.36 -0.74
CA GLU A 300 11.92 -6.04 -1.65
C GLU A 300 11.19 -6.90 -2.69
N ILE A 301 10.16 -7.66 -2.25
CA ILE A 301 9.33 -8.46 -3.14
C ILE A 301 8.60 -7.56 -4.16
N LEU A 302 7.98 -6.48 -3.71
CA LEU A 302 7.28 -5.55 -4.58
C LEU A 302 8.22 -4.86 -5.58
N ALA A 303 9.43 -4.50 -5.15
CA ALA A 303 10.44 -3.93 -6.03
C ALA A 303 10.85 -4.89 -7.15
N ILE A 304 11.00 -6.18 -6.87
CA ILE A 304 11.26 -7.21 -7.87
C ILE A 304 10.10 -7.29 -8.86
N GLU A 305 8.87 -7.42 -8.35
CA GLU A 305 7.67 -7.57 -9.17
C GLU A 305 7.43 -6.38 -10.10
N SER A 306 7.74 -5.16 -9.67
CA SER A 306 7.55 -3.93 -10.47
C SER A 306 8.35 -3.90 -11.76
N GLY A 307 9.45 -4.67 -11.85
CA GLY A 307 10.29 -4.82 -13.03
C GLY A 307 10.26 -6.22 -13.64
N SER A 308 9.22 -7.01 -13.36
CA SER A 308 9.10 -8.39 -13.81
C SER A 308 8.08 -8.53 -14.95
N ALA A 309 8.37 -9.41 -15.93
CA ALA A 309 7.43 -9.75 -16.99
C ALA A 309 6.37 -10.70 -16.45
N THR A 310 5.21 -10.16 -16.09
CA THR A 310 4.07 -10.87 -15.49
C THR A 310 3.00 -11.26 -16.49
N ASP A 311 3.29 -11.20 -17.77
CA ASP A 311 2.40 -11.60 -18.88
C ASP A 311 2.53 -13.11 -19.21
N ASN A 312 1.64 -13.61 -20.04
CA ASN A 312 1.66 -14.96 -20.62
C ASN A 312 0.83 -15.02 -21.92
N PRO A 313 1.36 -15.62 -23.00
CA PRO A 313 2.73 -16.13 -23.14
C PRO A 313 3.76 -15.00 -23.31
N LEU A 314 5.01 -15.29 -22.99
CA LEU A 314 6.14 -14.37 -23.21
C LEU A 314 6.73 -14.55 -24.61
N VAL A 315 7.06 -13.43 -25.24
CA VAL A 315 7.68 -13.37 -26.59
C VAL A 315 9.18 -13.11 -26.44
N PHE A 316 10.01 -14.01 -26.94
CA PHE A 316 11.47 -13.90 -26.94
C PHE A 316 11.97 -13.55 -28.33
N THR A 317 12.63 -12.39 -28.46
CA THR A 317 13.02 -11.82 -29.75
C THR A 317 14.28 -12.46 -30.34
N ASP A 318 15.12 -13.09 -29.52
CA ASP A 318 16.40 -13.64 -29.95
C ASP A 318 16.24 -14.81 -30.93
N ASN A 319 15.20 -15.61 -30.75
CA ASN A 319 14.94 -16.79 -31.57
C ASN A 319 13.47 -16.86 -32.08
N GLY A 320 12.64 -15.88 -31.74
CA GLY A 320 11.22 -15.84 -32.11
C GLY A 320 10.32 -16.77 -31.30
N ASP A 321 10.80 -17.32 -30.19
CA ASP A 321 10.01 -18.21 -29.34
C ASP A 321 8.88 -17.49 -28.62
N VAL A 322 7.73 -18.16 -28.47
CA VAL A 322 6.61 -17.74 -27.68
C VAL A 322 6.29 -18.83 -26.66
N LEU A 323 6.64 -18.56 -25.39
CA LEU A 323 6.61 -19.56 -24.33
C LEU A 323 5.50 -19.27 -23.31
N SER A 324 4.70 -20.29 -23.03
CA SER A 324 3.64 -20.22 -22.00
C SER A 324 4.19 -20.67 -20.66
N GLY A 325 3.97 -19.88 -19.62
CA GLY A 325 4.40 -20.13 -18.25
C GLY A 325 3.40 -19.61 -17.22
N GLY A 326 3.84 -19.33 -16.00
CA GLY A 326 3.02 -18.92 -14.87
C GLY A 326 3.39 -17.58 -14.23
N ASN A 327 4.10 -16.70 -14.93
CA ASN A 327 4.61 -15.44 -14.36
C ASN A 327 3.51 -14.44 -13.93
N PHE A 328 2.29 -14.67 -14.33
CA PHE A 328 1.11 -13.90 -13.92
C PHE A 328 0.63 -14.28 -12.51
N HIS A 329 1.10 -15.38 -11.92
CA HIS A 329 0.56 -15.88 -10.65
C HIS A 329 0.93 -14.96 -9.49
N GLY A 330 -0.09 -14.44 -8.78
CA GLY A 330 0.08 -13.43 -7.74
C GLY A 330 0.65 -13.92 -6.40
N ALA A 331 1.11 -15.16 -6.26
CA ALA A 331 1.55 -15.74 -4.99
C ALA A 331 2.64 -14.94 -4.27
N PRO A 332 3.69 -14.42 -4.93
CA PRO A 332 4.71 -13.62 -4.23
C PRO A 332 4.11 -12.40 -3.53
N LEU A 333 3.20 -11.69 -4.21
CA LEU A 333 2.55 -10.51 -3.66
C LEU A 333 1.52 -10.87 -2.58
N ALA A 334 0.75 -11.95 -2.77
CA ALA A 334 -0.25 -12.40 -1.80
C ALA A 334 0.37 -12.68 -0.43
N LEU A 335 1.47 -13.44 -0.39
CA LEU A 335 2.20 -13.74 0.85
C LEU A 335 2.81 -12.47 1.47
N ALA A 336 3.33 -11.55 0.65
CA ALA A 336 3.88 -10.29 1.13
C ALA A 336 2.79 -9.41 1.77
N PHE A 337 1.60 -9.31 1.18
CA PHE A 337 0.51 -8.51 1.72
C PHE A 337 -0.06 -9.11 3.02
N ASP A 338 -0.22 -10.42 3.10
CA ASP A 338 -0.66 -11.07 4.34
C ASP A 338 0.39 -10.90 5.45
N TYR A 339 1.69 -10.99 5.14
CA TYR A 339 2.75 -10.75 6.11
C TYR A 339 2.77 -9.29 6.59
N ALA A 340 2.60 -8.33 5.69
CA ALA A 340 2.48 -6.91 6.04
C ALA A 340 1.23 -6.63 6.89
N ALA A 341 0.11 -7.29 6.60
CA ALA A 341 -1.13 -7.19 7.38
C ALA A 341 -0.94 -7.66 8.83
N ILE A 342 -0.31 -8.82 9.02
CA ILE A 342 0.03 -9.35 10.35
C ILE A 342 0.94 -8.37 11.11
N ALA A 343 2.00 -7.88 10.47
CA ALA A 343 2.95 -6.96 11.08
C ALA A 343 2.29 -5.62 11.47
N THR A 344 1.44 -5.06 10.62
CA THR A 344 0.75 -3.80 10.90
C THR A 344 -0.27 -3.96 12.04
N THR A 345 -0.96 -5.09 12.11
CA THR A 345 -1.89 -5.41 13.21
C THR A 345 -1.16 -5.54 14.55
N ASP A 346 0.06 -6.13 14.58
CA ASP A 346 0.87 -6.20 15.80
C ASP A 346 1.33 -4.81 16.24
N LEU A 347 1.69 -3.92 15.31
CA LEU A 347 1.99 -2.51 15.60
C LEU A 347 0.80 -1.78 16.23
N MET A 348 -0.42 -2.02 15.72
CA MET A 348 -1.65 -1.47 16.31
C MET A 348 -1.89 -2.02 17.74
N SER A 349 -1.59 -3.30 17.94
CA SER A 349 -1.81 -3.97 19.23
C SER A 349 -0.94 -3.36 20.35
N ILE A 350 0.34 -3.09 20.09
CA ILE A 350 1.20 -2.45 21.08
C ILE A 350 0.83 -0.98 21.31
N SER A 351 0.37 -0.27 20.28
CA SER A 351 -0.14 1.10 20.35
C SER A 351 -1.38 1.17 21.25
N GLU A 352 -2.35 0.30 21.02
CA GLU A 352 -3.57 0.22 21.83
C GLU A 352 -3.26 -0.06 23.30
N ARG A 353 -2.29 -0.92 23.62
CA ARG A 353 -1.85 -1.14 25.00
C ARG A 353 -1.29 0.13 25.65
N ARG A 354 -0.67 1.03 24.90
CA ARG A 354 -0.22 2.32 25.44
C ARG A 354 -1.38 3.29 25.65
N ILE A 355 -2.39 3.28 24.77
CA ILE A 355 -3.63 4.05 24.98
C ILE A 355 -4.33 3.60 26.27
N ASP A 356 -4.47 2.29 26.47
CA ASP A 356 -5.02 1.75 27.73
C ASP A 356 -4.25 2.27 28.95
N ARG A 357 -2.93 2.20 28.93
CA ARG A 357 -2.11 2.70 30.04
C ARG A 357 -2.27 4.19 30.30
N LEU A 358 -2.45 5.01 29.28
CA LEU A 358 -2.66 6.46 29.43
C LEU A 358 -4.01 6.77 30.06
N THR A 359 -5.04 6.02 29.71
CA THR A 359 -6.43 6.30 30.09
C THR A 359 -6.86 5.60 31.38
N ASN A 360 -6.22 4.49 31.74
CA ASN A 360 -6.56 3.67 32.89
C ASN A 360 -5.93 4.21 34.17
N PRO A 361 -6.72 4.67 35.17
CA PRO A 361 -6.22 5.29 36.38
C PRO A 361 -5.31 4.38 37.21
N ASP A 362 -5.45 3.05 37.08
CA ASP A 362 -4.63 2.09 37.84
C ASP A 362 -3.23 1.89 37.18
N LEU A 363 -3.02 2.41 35.95
CA LEU A 363 -1.83 2.14 35.16
C LEU A 363 -1.11 3.42 34.64
N ASN A 364 -1.69 4.63 34.85
CA ASN A 364 -1.32 5.84 34.16
C ASN A 364 -0.35 6.77 34.94
N GLU A 365 0.26 6.26 35.99
CA GLU A 365 1.29 7.01 36.76
C GLU A 365 0.77 8.35 37.32
N GLY A 366 -0.44 8.32 37.87
CA GLY A 366 -1.08 9.47 38.50
C GLY A 366 -1.64 10.52 37.60
N LEU A 367 -1.84 10.21 36.30
CA LEU A 367 -2.67 11.04 35.44
C LEU A 367 -4.16 10.92 35.84
N PRO A 368 -5.01 11.91 35.55
CA PRO A 368 -6.44 11.78 35.80
C PRO A 368 -7.05 10.59 35.02
N ALA A 369 -8.09 9.98 35.61
CA ALA A 369 -8.84 8.92 34.94
C ALA A 369 -9.31 9.38 33.55
N PHE A 370 -9.02 8.58 32.52
CA PHE A 370 -9.34 8.86 31.11
C PHE A 370 -8.78 10.21 30.60
N LEU A 371 -7.79 10.77 31.27
CA LEU A 371 -7.18 12.06 30.94
C LEU A 371 -8.18 13.24 30.99
N ALA A 372 -9.26 13.09 31.75
CA ALA A 372 -10.27 14.11 31.94
C ALA A 372 -9.83 15.17 32.97
N GLN A 373 -10.14 16.45 32.74
CA GLN A 373 -9.84 17.53 33.70
C GLN A 373 -10.66 17.39 34.98
N HIS A 374 -11.90 16.93 34.85
CA HIS A 374 -12.86 16.71 35.95
C HIS A 374 -13.48 15.31 35.82
N PRO A 375 -12.77 14.24 36.21
CA PRO A 375 -13.28 12.86 36.10
C PRO A 375 -14.62 12.70 36.83
N GLY A 376 -15.57 12.08 36.16
CA GLY A 376 -16.94 11.90 36.64
C GLY A 376 -17.94 12.92 36.05
N MET A 377 -17.57 14.19 35.94
CA MET A 377 -18.31 15.13 35.10
C MET A 377 -17.96 14.99 33.62
N GLN A 378 -16.70 14.62 33.33
CA GLN A 378 -16.16 14.44 32.01
C GLN A 378 -15.74 12.98 31.83
N SER A 379 -15.88 12.48 30.60
CA SER A 379 -15.46 11.13 30.20
C SER A 379 -14.08 11.11 29.49
N GLY A 380 -13.61 12.25 29.01
CA GLY A 380 -12.30 12.40 28.36
C GLY A 380 -12.08 11.39 27.22
N PHE A 381 -11.01 10.63 27.29
CA PHE A 381 -10.61 9.65 26.27
C PHE A 381 -11.21 8.23 26.49
N MET A 382 -12.15 8.03 27.39
CA MET A 382 -12.75 6.72 27.64
C MET A 382 -13.24 6.04 26.36
N ILE A 383 -14.04 6.72 25.56
CA ILE A 383 -14.63 6.15 24.34
C ILE A 383 -13.66 6.20 23.16
N ALA A 384 -12.70 7.10 23.14
CA ALA A 384 -11.61 7.06 22.16
C ALA A 384 -10.76 5.76 22.29
N HIS A 385 -10.50 5.30 23.51
CA HIS A 385 -9.89 3.98 23.74
C HIS A 385 -10.77 2.83 23.22
N VAL A 386 -12.07 2.86 23.49
CA VAL A 386 -13.02 1.85 22.96
C VAL A 386 -13.01 1.85 21.42
N ALA A 387 -12.93 3.01 20.78
CA ALA A 387 -12.79 3.09 19.34
C ALA A 387 -11.49 2.45 18.84
N ALA A 388 -10.36 2.69 19.49
CA ALA A 388 -9.09 2.05 19.15
C ALA A 388 -9.16 0.51 19.29
N VAL A 389 -9.84 -0.01 20.32
CA VAL A 389 -10.07 -1.45 20.51
C VAL A 389 -10.94 -2.02 19.39
N ALA A 390 -11.99 -1.30 18.96
CA ALA A 390 -12.86 -1.73 17.87
C ALA A 390 -12.09 -1.86 16.55
N LEU A 391 -11.28 -0.84 16.19
CA LEU A 391 -10.42 -0.86 15.00
C LEU A 391 -9.39 -2.00 15.07
N LEU A 392 -8.76 -2.20 16.22
CA LEU A 392 -7.82 -3.30 16.40
C LEU A 392 -8.49 -4.67 16.25
N ASN A 393 -9.73 -4.82 16.75
CA ASN A 393 -10.47 -6.07 16.59
C ASN A 393 -10.77 -6.36 15.11
N GLU A 394 -11.18 -5.36 14.33
CA GLU A 394 -11.37 -5.48 12.89
C GLU A 394 -10.06 -5.88 12.20
N ALA A 395 -8.97 -5.18 12.50
CA ALA A 395 -7.65 -5.50 11.97
C ALA A 395 -7.23 -6.95 12.28
N LYS A 396 -7.49 -7.48 13.48
CA LYS A 396 -7.21 -8.88 13.84
C LYS A 396 -8.00 -9.88 12.98
N VAL A 397 -9.26 -9.60 12.67
CA VAL A 397 -10.07 -10.43 11.77
C VAL A 397 -9.50 -10.37 10.34
N LEU A 398 -9.16 -9.18 9.87
CA LEU A 398 -8.59 -8.96 8.54
C LEU A 398 -7.16 -9.52 8.39
N ALA A 399 -6.40 -9.63 9.48
CA ALA A 399 -5.05 -10.21 9.45
C ALA A 399 -5.01 -11.73 9.24
N HIS A 400 -6.17 -12.42 9.26
CA HIS A 400 -6.21 -13.83 8.82
C HIS A 400 -5.74 -13.91 7.37
N PRO A 401 -4.68 -14.71 7.04
CA PRO A 401 -4.12 -14.73 5.70
C PRO A 401 -5.13 -15.15 4.63
N ALA A 402 -5.26 -14.37 3.55
CA ALA A 402 -6.08 -14.74 2.41
C ALA A 402 -5.37 -15.77 1.51
N SER A 403 -4.04 -15.73 1.49
CA SER A 403 -3.20 -16.62 0.68
C SER A 403 -3.26 -18.10 1.07
N VAL A 404 -3.81 -18.43 2.25
CA VAL A 404 -4.01 -19.83 2.67
C VAL A 404 -5.29 -20.45 2.11
N ASP A 405 -6.21 -19.64 1.57
CA ASP A 405 -7.45 -20.10 0.95
C ASP A 405 -7.25 -20.33 -0.54
N ASN A 406 -7.78 -21.45 -1.05
CA ASN A 406 -7.71 -21.79 -2.47
C ASN A 406 -9.07 -22.28 -2.99
N LEU A 407 -9.53 -21.63 -4.09
CA LEU A 407 -10.77 -21.96 -4.77
C LEU A 407 -10.50 -22.11 -6.27
N PRO A 408 -10.72 -23.29 -6.88
CA PRO A 408 -10.47 -23.48 -8.31
C PRO A 408 -11.45 -22.67 -9.15
N THR A 409 -10.93 -22.09 -10.25
CA THR A 409 -11.70 -21.34 -11.25
C THR A 409 -11.45 -21.86 -12.66
N SER A 410 -12.07 -21.24 -13.68
CA SER A 410 -11.84 -21.54 -15.11
C SER A 410 -11.96 -23.02 -15.46
N ALA A 411 -13.03 -23.67 -14.96
CA ALA A 411 -13.29 -25.12 -15.16
C ALA A 411 -12.09 -26.00 -14.76
N GLY A 412 -11.41 -25.66 -13.66
CA GLY A 412 -10.28 -26.40 -13.09
C GLY A 412 -8.94 -26.20 -13.79
N LYS A 413 -8.82 -25.28 -14.74
CA LYS A 413 -7.51 -24.88 -15.30
C LYS A 413 -6.73 -23.99 -14.34
N GLU A 414 -7.43 -23.18 -13.55
CA GLU A 414 -6.89 -22.37 -12.46
C GLU A 414 -7.23 -23.07 -11.14
N ASP A 415 -6.59 -24.21 -10.88
CA ASP A 415 -6.83 -25.09 -9.73
C ASP A 415 -6.10 -24.66 -8.47
N HIS A 416 -5.20 -23.69 -8.59
CA HIS A 416 -4.51 -23.01 -7.49
C HIS A 416 -4.45 -21.51 -7.75
N VAL A 417 -4.96 -20.69 -6.83
CA VAL A 417 -5.06 -19.22 -6.94
C VAL A 417 -4.37 -18.55 -5.76
N SER A 418 -3.95 -17.29 -5.93
CA SER A 418 -3.14 -16.61 -4.91
C SER A 418 -3.94 -15.82 -3.87
N MET A 419 -5.14 -15.36 -4.20
CA MET A 419 -5.95 -14.41 -3.43
C MET A 419 -5.23 -13.05 -3.16
N GLY A 420 -4.26 -12.67 -4.02
CA GLY A 420 -3.42 -11.51 -3.80
C GLY A 420 -4.19 -10.18 -3.73
N MET A 421 -5.24 -10.02 -4.56
CA MET A 421 -6.07 -8.81 -4.50
C MET A 421 -6.85 -8.72 -3.18
N THR A 422 -7.34 -9.84 -2.65
CA THR A 422 -7.98 -9.88 -1.33
C THR A 422 -6.99 -9.50 -0.23
N GLY A 423 -5.76 -10.03 -0.28
CA GLY A 423 -4.68 -9.65 0.65
C GLY A 423 -4.36 -8.16 0.59
N ALA A 424 -4.26 -7.59 -0.61
CA ALA A 424 -4.00 -6.15 -0.82
C ALA A 424 -5.12 -5.25 -0.25
N LEU A 425 -6.39 -5.61 -0.48
CA LEU A 425 -7.55 -4.87 0.04
C LEU A 425 -7.63 -4.93 1.56
N LYS A 426 -7.35 -6.09 2.16
CA LYS A 426 -7.29 -6.24 3.62
C LYS A 426 -6.16 -5.40 4.23
N LEU A 427 -4.96 -5.45 3.65
CA LEU A 427 -3.84 -4.63 4.11
C LEU A 427 -4.18 -3.14 4.04
N ARG A 428 -4.85 -2.68 2.97
CA ARG A 428 -5.30 -1.28 2.85
C ARG A 428 -6.18 -0.88 4.03
N THR A 429 -7.20 -1.68 4.36
CA THR A 429 -8.11 -1.39 5.48
C THR A 429 -7.38 -1.41 6.82
N ILE A 430 -6.51 -2.40 7.08
CA ILE A 430 -5.70 -2.47 8.31
C ILE A 430 -4.81 -1.22 8.45
N VAL A 431 -4.24 -0.71 7.36
CA VAL A 431 -3.41 0.50 7.37
C VAL A 431 -4.26 1.74 7.69
N GLU A 432 -5.48 1.84 7.15
CA GLU A 432 -6.43 2.91 7.47
C GLU A 432 -6.83 2.89 8.96
N ASP A 433 -7.08 1.72 9.50
CA ASP A 433 -7.36 1.54 10.93
C ASP A 433 -6.14 1.89 11.81
N ALA A 434 -4.94 1.49 11.38
CA ALA A 434 -3.70 1.79 12.10
C ALA A 434 -3.40 3.30 12.16
N GLU A 435 -3.71 4.05 11.11
CA GLU A 435 -3.60 5.52 11.12
C GLU A 435 -4.50 6.14 12.20
N ASN A 436 -5.72 5.64 12.33
CA ASN A 436 -6.67 6.13 13.34
C ASN A 436 -6.26 5.72 14.76
N VAL A 437 -5.77 4.50 14.98
CA VAL A 437 -5.28 4.06 16.29
C VAL A 437 -4.07 4.89 16.73
N LEU A 438 -3.11 5.15 15.83
CA LEU A 438 -1.95 6.01 16.13
C LEU A 438 -2.37 7.47 16.34
N ALA A 439 -3.38 7.96 15.65
CA ALA A 439 -3.95 9.30 15.89
C ALA A 439 -4.55 9.40 17.31
N ILE A 440 -5.27 8.38 17.75
CA ILE A 440 -5.81 8.31 19.12
C ILE A 440 -4.66 8.26 20.13
N GLU A 441 -3.61 7.48 19.89
CA GLU A 441 -2.45 7.42 20.80
C GLU A 441 -1.76 8.79 20.90
N LEU A 442 -1.49 9.46 19.77
CA LEU A 442 -0.88 10.79 19.74
C LEU A 442 -1.71 11.80 20.54
N LEU A 443 -3.04 11.82 20.36
CA LEU A 443 -3.94 12.70 21.08
C LEU A 443 -3.94 12.41 22.58
N ALA A 444 -4.05 11.16 22.98
CA ALA A 444 -4.03 10.75 24.39
C ALA A 444 -2.67 11.06 25.05
N ALA A 445 -1.57 10.76 24.37
CA ALA A 445 -0.23 11.05 24.87
C ALA A 445 0.01 12.56 25.03
N ALA A 446 -0.45 13.38 24.08
CA ALA A 446 -0.35 14.82 24.20
C ALA A 446 -1.18 15.37 25.38
N GLU A 447 -2.36 14.81 25.60
CA GLU A 447 -3.16 15.19 26.78
C GLU A 447 -2.45 14.79 28.09
N GLY A 448 -1.85 13.60 28.14
CA GLY A 448 -1.03 13.17 29.25
C GLY A 448 0.17 14.08 29.51
N LEU A 449 0.82 14.59 28.46
CA LEU A 449 1.94 15.55 28.56
C LEU A 449 1.50 16.92 29.11
N GLU A 450 0.25 17.36 28.85
CA GLU A 450 -0.29 18.60 29.46
C GLU A 450 -0.30 18.53 31.00
N PHE A 451 -0.60 17.35 31.57
CA PHE A 451 -0.58 17.15 33.01
C PHE A 451 0.85 17.07 33.59
N ARG A 452 1.88 16.99 32.76
CA ARG A 452 3.29 17.02 33.18
C ARG A 452 3.89 18.43 33.14
N ARG A 453 3.19 19.40 32.56
CA ARG A 453 3.66 20.79 32.54
C ARG A 453 3.81 21.36 33.96
N PRO A 454 4.82 22.21 34.23
CA PRO A 454 5.64 22.96 33.25
C PRO A 454 6.87 22.20 32.73
N LEU A 455 7.12 20.94 33.14
CA LEU A 455 8.27 20.16 32.67
C LEU A 455 8.18 19.92 31.14
N LYS A 456 9.33 20.07 30.48
CA LYS A 456 9.44 19.81 29.05
C LYS A 456 9.79 18.34 28.78
N ALA A 457 9.16 17.79 27.78
CA ALA A 457 9.52 16.50 27.23
C ALA A 457 10.81 16.56 26.39
N GLY A 458 11.30 15.42 25.92
CA GLY A 458 12.46 15.37 25.03
C GLY A 458 12.25 16.15 23.74
N VAL A 459 13.33 16.63 23.13
CA VAL A 459 13.31 17.55 21.98
C VAL A 459 12.42 17.05 20.83
N GLY A 460 12.49 15.76 20.50
CA GLY A 460 11.66 15.19 19.44
C GLY A 460 10.19 15.08 19.84
N VAL A 461 9.92 14.77 21.10
CA VAL A 461 8.56 14.70 21.67
C VAL A 461 7.92 16.09 21.70
N GLU A 462 8.64 17.15 22.14
CA GLU A 462 8.13 18.52 22.12
C GLU A 462 7.79 19.01 20.71
N ARG A 463 8.58 18.62 19.70
CA ARG A 463 8.29 18.92 18.30
C ARG A 463 6.97 18.27 17.87
N ALA A 464 6.80 16.97 18.13
CA ALA A 464 5.57 16.23 17.80
C ALA A 464 4.36 16.79 18.55
N PHE A 465 4.52 17.11 19.85
CA PHE A 465 3.50 17.77 20.66
C PHE A 465 3.08 19.10 20.06
N THR A 466 4.02 19.96 19.68
CA THR A 466 3.76 21.26 19.07
C THR A 466 3.02 21.11 17.73
N THR A 467 3.46 20.17 16.89
CA THR A 467 2.79 19.83 15.63
C THR A 467 1.35 19.41 15.88
N LEU A 468 1.13 18.49 16.84
CA LEU A 468 -0.20 18.01 17.18
C LEU A 468 -1.11 19.13 17.69
N ARG A 469 -0.63 20.00 18.58
CA ARG A 469 -1.40 21.13 19.11
C ARG A 469 -1.75 22.18 18.06
N GLY A 470 -0.99 22.25 16.97
CA GLY A 470 -1.37 23.02 15.78
C GLY A 470 -2.54 22.43 14.99
N ILE A 471 -2.84 21.12 15.18
CA ILE A 471 -3.92 20.39 14.49
C ILE A 471 -5.14 20.24 15.39
N ALA A 472 -4.93 19.85 16.65
CA ALA A 472 -5.96 19.54 17.64
C ALA A 472 -5.65 20.25 18.97
N PRO A 473 -6.56 21.13 19.46
CA PRO A 473 -6.36 21.83 20.72
C PRO A 473 -6.48 20.88 21.90
N ARG A 474 -6.04 21.32 23.08
CA ARG A 474 -6.22 20.62 24.35
C ARG A 474 -7.69 20.31 24.62
N VAL A 475 -7.97 19.22 25.32
CA VAL A 475 -9.31 18.79 25.70
C VAL A 475 -9.62 19.30 27.13
N ASP A 476 -9.95 20.59 27.24
CA ASP A 476 -10.34 21.17 28.54
C ASP A 476 -11.76 20.78 28.93
N GLU A 477 -12.66 20.63 27.96
CA GLU A 477 -14.03 20.13 28.11
C GLU A 477 -14.31 19.02 27.10
N ASP A 478 -15.20 18.10 27.45
CA ASP A 478 -15.62 17.03 26.54
C ASP A 478 -16.18 17.59 25.23
N ARG A 479 -15.69 17.05 24.12
CA ARG A 479 -16.18 17.39 22.75
C ARG A 479 -16.10 16.15 21.86
N ALA A 480 -16.69 16.23 20.68
CA ALA A 480 -16.59 15.18 19.66
C ALA A 480 -15.14 15.04 19.17
N LEU A 481 -14.43 13.98 19.59
CA LEU A 481 -13.04 13.73 19.22
C LEU A 481 -12.87 13.17 17.81
N SER A 482 -13.94 12.72 17.15
CA SER A 482 -13.86 12.12 15.81
C SER A 482 -13.18 13.03 14.80
N THR A 483 -13.51 14.33 14.80
CA THR A 483 -12.91 15.33 13.91
C THR A 483 -11.41 15.53 14.19
N ASP A 484 -10.99 15.47 15.47
CA ASP A 484 -9.58 15.59 15.84
C ASP A 484 -8.81 14.34 15.40
N ILE A 485 -9.40 13.15 15.60
CA ILE A 485 -8.81 11.88 15.15
C ILE A 485 -8.62 11.88 13.64
N GLU A 486 -9.64 12.28 12.87
CA GLU A 486 -9.56 12.36 11.40
C GLU A 486 -8.46 13.32 10.92
N ARG A 487 -8.38 14.53 11.52
CA ARG A 487 -7.34 15.52 11.17
C ARG A 487 -5.93 15.02 11.49
N VAL A 488 -5.75 14.37 12.63
CA VAL A 488 -4.44 13.82 13.02
C VAL A 488 -4.07 12.63 12.13
N ALA A 489 -5.02 11.75 11.80
CA ALA A 489 -4.81 10.65 10.83
C ALA A 489 -4.44 11.19 9.44
N GLU A 490 -5.06 12.27 8.99
CA GLU A 490 -4.69 12.95 7.75
C GLU A 490 -3.26 13.55 7.82
N ALA A 491 -2.91 14.17 8.93
CA ALA A 491 -1.56 14.70 9.15
C ALA A 491 -0.50 13.59 9.16
N ILE A 492 -0.83 12.40 9.72
CA ILE A 492 0.01 11.20 9.63
C ILE A 492 0.20 10.80 8.15
N ARG A 493 -0.88 10.69 7.38
CA ARG A 493 -0.82 10.37 5.94
C ARG A 493 0.04 11.35 5.16
N ASN A 494 0.01 12.62 5.53
CA ASN A 494 0.76 13.70 4.90
C ASN A 494 2.21 13.84 5.42
N GLY A 495 2.67 12.97 6.35
CA GLY A 495 4.06 12.91 6.81
C GLY A 495 4.45 13.98 7.83
N GLN A 496 3.49 14.63 8.51
CA GLN A 496 3.79 15.69 9.48
C GLN A 496 4.44 15.16 10.77
N PHE A 497 4.42 13.84 10.99
CA PHE A 497 5.01 13.16 12.16
C PHE A 497 6.20 12.25 11.79
N ASP A 498 6.77 12.34 10.59
CA ASP A 498 7.85 11.46 10.12
C ASP A 498 9.20 11.66 10.84
N GLY A 499 9.28 12.50 11.85
CA GLY A 499 10.47 12.67 12.72
C GLY A 499 11.61 13.51 12.14
N GLY A 500 11.53 13.98 10.93
CA GLY A 500 12.42 15.02 10.35
C GLY A 500 13.87 14.63 10.08
N ASP A 501 14.23 13.35 10.15
CA ASP A 501 15.57 12.89 9.75
C ASP A 501 15.45 11.65 8.84
N ASP A 502 15.53 11.90 7.53
CA ASP A 502 15.46 10.85 6.47
C ASP A 502 16.72 9.95 6.44
N ARG A 503 17.61 10.03 7.43
CA ARG A 503 18.89 9.32 7.46
C ARG A 503 19.00 8.23 8.53
N LEU A 504 17.89 7.84 9.17
CA LEU A 504 17.89 6.75 10.17
C LEU A 504 17.19 5.50 9.68
#